data_d03e0059fb2c6e1ca60d83c765c125c5
#
_entry.id   d03e0059fb2c6e1ca60d83c765c125c5
#
_cell.length_a   1.000
_cell.length_b   1.000
_cell.length_c   1.000
_cell.angle_alpha   90.00
_cell.angle_beta   90.00
_cell.angle_gamma   90.00
#
_symmetry.space_group_name_H-M   'P 1'
#
loop_
_entity.id
_entity.type
_entity.pdbx_description
1 polymer ?
#
loop_
_entity_poly.entity_id
_entity_poly.type
_entity_poly.pdbx_seq_one_letter_code
_entity_poly.pdbx_strand_id
1 'polypeptide(L)'
;LEKPRALYDVQANYTVVCFWDPSCSHCQVEVPKLDSLYHAKWKSNGVKMYGVMTSGGKDPWMKYIREHNLTDWIHVYQTEEMKGAESASGKPGYKQLFDVYQTPMLYLLDKEKRIIAKKLNFEQLNDFLDYKLKSASTN
;
A
#
# COMPACT_ATOMS: atom_id res chain seq x y z
N LEU A 1 -0.86 9.18 11.65
CA LEU A 1 0.31 8.38 11.21
C LEU A 1 0.72 7.31 12.22
N GLU A 2 0.51 7.57 13.51
CA GLU A 2 0.99 6.63 14.54
C GLU A 2 -0.08 5.65 15.03
N LYS A 3 -1.33 5.84 14.64
CA LYS A 3 -2.42 4.96 15.06
C LYS A 3 -2.46 3.71 14.18
N PRO A 4 -2.53 2.51 14.78
CA PRO A 4 -2.69 1.29 13.98
C PRO A 4 -3.99 1.33 13.17
N ARG A 5 -3.91 0.91 11.92
CA ARG A 5 -5.08 0.78 11.03
C ARG A 5 -5.04 -0.60 10.39
N ALA A 6 -6.02 -1.42 10.71
CA ALA A 6 -6.13 -2.72 10.06
C ALA A 6 -6.64 -2.55 8.63
N LEU A 7 -6.14 -3.37 7.73
CA LEU A 7 -6.53 -3.31 6.32
C LEU A 7 -8.05 -3.46 6.14
N TYR A 8 -8.67 -4.36 6.90
CA TYR A 8 -10.11 -4.60 6.78
C TYR A 8 -10.97 -3.47 7.32
N ASP A 9 -10.39 -2.55 8.09
CA ASP A 9 -11.10 -1.37 8.59
C ASP A 9 -11.16 -0.24 7.57
N VAL A 10 -10.39 -0.33 6.49
CA VAL A 10 -10.35 0.69 5.45
C VAL A 10 -11.55 0.51 4.52
N GLN A 11 -12.40 1.54 4.45
CA GLN A 11 -13.55 1.51 3.56
C GLN A 11 -13.21 2.26 2.27
N ALA A 12 -13.26 1.54 1.17
CA ALA A 12 -12.92 2.09 -0.16
C ALA A 12 -13.52 1.20 -1.24
N ASN A 13 -13.75 1.78 -2.42
CA ASN A 13 -14.16 1.01 -3.59
C ASN A 13 -13.04 0.08 -4.04
N TYR A 14 -11.81 0.59 -3.98
CA TYR A 14 -10.59 -0.18 -4.22
C TYR A 14 -9.52 0.25 -3.24
N THR A 15 -8.72 -0.68 -2.79
CA THR A 15 -7.56 -0.39 -1.92
C THR A 15 -6.29 -0.86 -2.62
N VAL A 16 -5.35 0.06 -2.79
CA VAL A 16 -4.01 -0.28 -3.28
C VAL A 16 -3.13 -0.52 -2.07
N VAL A 17 -2.65 -1.75 -1.92
CA VAL A 17 -1.69 -2.09 -0.87
C VAL A 17 -0.30 -1.98 -1.47
N CYS A 18 0.51 -1.09 -0.92
CA CYS A 18 1.87 -0.84 -1.37
C CYS A 18 2.84 -1.26 -0.28
N PHE A 19 3.58 -2.34 -0.53
CA PHE A 19 4.68 -2.75 0.34
C PHE A 19 5.93 -2.01 -0.10
N TRP A 20 6.51 -1.21 0.79
CA TRP A 20 7.60 -0.32 0.41
C TRP A 20 8.56 -0.05 1.55
N ASP A 21 9.69 0.54 1.23
CA ASP A 21 10.76 0.87 2.15
C ASP A 21 11.35 2.21 1.72
N PRO A 22 11.44 3.20 2.63
CA PRO A 22 11.97 4.52 2.26
C PRO A 22 13.43 4.49 1.79
N SER A 23 14.20 3.45 2.14
CA SER A 23 15.59 3.33 1.69
C SER A 23 15.74 2.57 0.36
N CYS A 24 14.66 2.01 -0.17
CA CYS A 24 14.67 1.27 -1.42
C CYS A 24 14.71 2.22 -2.61
N SER A 25 15.70 2.06 -3.50
CA SER A 25 15.87 2.97 -4.64
C SER A 25 14.68 2.94 -5.61
N HIS A 26 14.12 1.76 -5.86
CA HIS A 26 12.95 1.63 -6.72
C HIS A 26 11.72 2.29 -6.08
N CYS A 27 11.57 2.17 -4.77
CA CYS A 27 10.49 2.83 -4.04
C CYS A 27 10.59 4.34 -4.15
N GLN A 28 11.79 4.89 -4.04
CA GLN A 28 12.02 6.33 -4.15
C GLN A 28 11.62 6.88 -5.51
N VAL A 29 11.65 6.07 -6.56
CA VAL A 29 11.19 6.44 -7.91
C VAL A 29 9.69 6.22 -8.06
N GLU A 30 9.18 5.06 -7.64
CA GLU A 30 7.80 4.66 -7.93
C GLU A 30 6.76 5.24 -6.97
N VAL A 31 7.10 5.40 -5.68
CA VAL A 31 6.12 5.90 -4.70
C VAL A 31 5.62 7.31 -5.04
N PRO A 32 6.49 8.27 -5.42
CA PRO A 32 5.99 9.58 -5.87
C PRO A 32 5.11 9.51 -7.12
N LYS A 33 5.39 8.59 -8.04
CA LYS A 33 4.57 8.40 -9.24
C LYS A 33 3.19 7.85 -8.87
N LEU A 34 3.14 6.90 -7.94
CA LEU A 34 1.87 6.37 -7.41
C LEU A 34 1.06 7.47 -6.75
N ASP A 35 1.70 8.31 -5.96
CA ASP A 35 1.03 9.41 -5.27
C ASP A 35 0.45 10.41 -6.29
N SER A 36 1.19 10.72 -7.34
CA SER A 36 0.72 11.59 -8.41
C SER A 36 -0.53 11.03 -9.09
N LEU A 37 -0.54 9.75 -9.41
CA LEU A 37 -1.70 9.08 -10.01
C LEU A 37 -2.87 9.04 -9.03
N TYR A 38 -2.59 8.81 -7.76
CA TYR A 38 -3.61 8.79 -6.73
C TYR A 38 -4.35 10.14 -6.67
N HIS A 39 -3.62 11.24 -6.59
CA HIS A 39 -4.21 12.57 -6.55
C HIS A 39 -4.88 12.94 -7.87
N ALA A 40 -4.32 12.53 -9.00
CA ALA A 40 -4.84 12.90 -10.32
C ALA A 40 -6.17 12.22 -10.65
N LYS A 41 -6.36 10.96 -10.26
CA LYS A 41 -7.55 10.23 -10.70
C LYS A 41 -8.11 9.19 -9.74
N TRP A 42 -7.31 8.62 -8.85
CA TRP A 42 -7.81 7.50 -8.02
C TRP A 42 -8.57 7.97 -6.79
N LYS A 43 -8.07 9.01 -6.13
CA LYS A 43 -8.65 9.51 -4.88
C LYS A 43 -10.11 9.89 -5.06
N SER A 44 -10.44 10.60 -6.12
CA SER A 44 -11.81 11.06 -6.40
C SER A 44 -12.75 9.90 -6.79
N ASN A 45 -12.20 8.74 -7.11
CA ASN A 45 -12.97 7.56 -7.51
C ASN A 45 -13.08 6.50 -6.41
N GLY A 46 -12.81 6.89 -5.18
CA GLY A 46 -12.99 6.00 -4.04
C GLY A 46 -11.86 4.99 -3.83
N VAL A 47 -10.70 5.25 -4.41
CA VAL A 47 -9.50 4.43 -4.20
C VAL A 47 -8.75 4.98 -3.00
N LYS A 48 -8.24 4.10 -2.15
CA LYS A 48 -7.37 4.48 -1.04
C LYS A 48 -6.04 3.76 -1.14
N MET A 49 -4.99 4.45 -0.72
CA MET A 49 -3.63 3.90 -0.69
C MET A 49 -3.32 3.44 0.73
N TYR A 50 -2.90 2.20 0.85
CA TYR A 50 -2.53 1.58 2.12
C TYR A 50 -1.06 1.16 2.02
N GLY A 51 -0.18 1.97 2.61
CA GLY A 51 1.26 1.75 2.55
C GLY A 51 1.75 0.95 3.74
N VAL A 52 2.45 -0.15 3.48
CA VAL A 52 3.02 -1.01 4.52
C VAL A 52 4.53 -0.91 4.44
N MET A 53 5.15 -0.40 5.50
CA MET A 53 6.62 -0.35 5.58
C MET A 53 7.16 -1.76 5.84
N THR A 54 8.05 -2.21 4.97
CA THR A 54 8.59 -3.57 5.05
C THR A 54 9.87 -3.66 5.86
N SER A 55 10.65 -2.60 5.90
CA SER A 55 11.90 -2.56 6.65
C SER A 55 12.31 -1.11 6.90
N GLY A 56 13.34 -0.93 7.70
CA GLY A 56 13.81 0.39 8.10
C GLY A 56 13.25 0.80 9.45
N GLY A 57 13.65 1.96 9.90
CA GLY A 57 13.22 2.52 11.17
C GLY A 57 12.04 3.45 11.01
N LYS A 58 11.34 3.70 12.11
CA LYS A 58 10.20 4.61 12.17
C LYS A 58 10.57 6.02 11.73
N ASP A 59 11.71 6.53 12.20
CA ASP A 59 12.10 7.92 11.96
C ASP A 59 12.39 8.21 10.49
N PRO A 60 13.19 7.42 9.76
CA PRO A 60 13.36 7.61 8.32
C PRO A 60 12.05 7.47 7.54
N TRP A 61 11.17 6.57 7.94
CA TRP A 61 9.88 6.34 7.33
C TRP A 61 8.97 7.58 7.48
N MET A 62 8.85 8.10 8.69
CA MET A 62 8.05 9.30 8.96
C MET A 62 8.63 10.53 8.26
N LYS A 63 9.96 10.64 8.22
CA LYS A 63 10.65 11.73 7.52
C LYS A 63 10.31 11.71 6.03
N TYR A 64 10.40 10.53 5.41
CA TYR A 64 10.11 10.38 3.98
C TYR A 64 8.66 10.76 3.67
N ILE A 65 7.71 10.28 4.48
CA ILE A 65 6.29 10.59 4.31
C ILE A 65 6.05 12.11 4.34
N ARG A 66 6.66 12.79 5.30
CA ARG A 66 6.51 14.25 5.43
C ARG A 66 7.18 14.99 4.28
N GLU A 67 8.40 14.62 3.93
CA GLU A 67 9.16 15.30 2.87
C GLU A 67 8.51 15.15 1.50
N HIS A 68 7.85 14.02 1.24
CA HIS A 68 7.22 13.73 -0.04
C HIS A 68 5.71 13.97 0.00
N ASN A 69 5.20 14.50 1.10
CA ASN A 69 3.79 14.85 1.27
C ASN A 69 2.84 13.69 1.00
N LEU A 70 3.16 12.52 1.58
CA LEU A 70 2.38 11.29 1.41
C LEU A 70 1.34 11.10 2.51
N THR A 71 0.93 12.15 3.18
CA THR A 71 0.06 12.08 4.36
C THR A 71 -1.37 11.66 4.04
N ASP A 72 -1.78 11.70 2.77
CA ASP A 72 -3.11 11.25 2.35
C ASP A 72 -3.22 9.73 2.24
N TRP A 73 -2.09 9.03 2.28
CA TRP A 73 -2.09 7.57 2.34
C TRP A 73 -2.34 7.11 3.77
N ILE A 74 -2.87 5.91 3.91
CA ILE A 74 -2.91 5.22 5.19
C ILE A 74 -1.58 4.49 5.32
N HIS A 75 -0.79 4.83 6.34
CA HIS A 75 0.54 4.25 6.53
C HIS A 75 0.57 3.39 7.77
N VAL A 76 1.08 2.18 7.62
CA VAL A 76 1.22 1.24 8.73
C VAL A 76 2.63 0.66 8.75
N TYR A 77 3.07 0.26 9.93
CA TYR A 77 4.32 -0.44 10.14
C TYR A 77 4.16 -1.38 11.33
N GLN A 78 5.01 -2.39 11.39
CA GLN A 78 5.07 -3.26 12.57
C GLN A 78 6.12 -2.76 13.54
N THR A 79 5.74 -2.62 14.81
CA THR A 79 6.70 -2.37 15.88
C THR A 79 7.50 -3.64 16.17
N GLU A 80 8.61 -3.52 16.89
CA GLU A 80 9.37 -4.70 17.31
C GLU A 80 8.52 -5.64 18.17
N GLU A 81 7.66 -5.08 19.01
CA GLU A 81 6.72 -5.85 19.82
C GLU A 81 5.75 -6.66 18.96
N MET A 82 5.19 -6.02 17.93
CA MET A 82 4.27 -6.69 16.98
C MET A 82 4.98 -7.81 16.23
N LYS A 83 6.22 -7.58 15.79
CA LYS A 83 7.03 -8.59 15.11
C LYS A 83 7.31 -9.78 16.01
N GLY A 84 7.62 -9.52 17.28
CA GLY A 84 7.84 -10.57 18.27
C GLY A 84 6.59 -11.40 18.51
N ALA A 85 5.44 -10.76 18.66
CA ALA A 85 4.16 -11.44 18.85
C ALA A 85 3.79 -12.30 17.63
N GLU A 86 4.04 -11.82 16.44
CA GLU A 86 3.80 -12.55 15.19
C GLU A 86 4.69 -13.79 15.12
N SER A 87 5.98 -13.67 15.44
CA SER A 87 6.92 -14.80 15.47
C SER A 87 6.50 -15.82 16.52
N ALA A 88 6.11 -15.38 17.70
CA ALA A 88 5.70 -16.27 18.80
C ALA A 88 4.40 -16.99 18.50
N SER A 89 3.53 -16.45 17.63
CA SER A 89 2.25 -17.07 17.30
C SER A 89 2.39 -18.34 16.48
N GLY A 90 3.53 -18.53 15.80
CA GLY A 90 3.74 -19.64 14.86
C GLY A 90 2.95 -19.51 13.56
N LYS A 91 2.22 -18.43 13.36
CA LYS A 91 1.47 -18.18 12.13
C LYS A 91 2.35 -17.43 11.13
N PRO A 92 2.10 -17.60 9.81
CA PRO A 92 2.85 -16.84 8.81
C PRO A 92 2.59 -15.34 8.94
N GLY A 93 3.66 -14.54 8.82
CA GLY A 93 3.56 -13.09 8.82
C GLY A 93 3.06 -12.55 7.49
N TYR A 94 2.80 -11.23 7.43
CA TYR A 94 2.26 -10.63 6.21
C TYR A 94 3.19 -10.81 5.00
N LYS A 95 4.51 -10.80 5.21
CA LYS A 95 5.46 -10.98 4.12
C LYS A 95 5.33 -12.36 3.47
N GLN A 96 5.05 -13.37 4.28
CA GLN A 96 4.81 -14.73 3.79
C GLN A 96 3.43 -14.84 3.14
N LEU A 97 2.40 -14.29 3.78
CA LEU A 97 1.03 -14.34 3.26
C LEU A 97 0.88 -13.64 1.91
N PHE A 98 1.55 -12.51 1.73
CA PHE A 98 1.49 -11.74 0.48
C PHE A 98 2.69 -12.02 -0.44
N ASP A 99 3.58 -12.93 -0.04
CA ASP A 99 4.78 -13.29 -0.79
C ASP A 99 5.61 -12.05 -1.17
N VAL A 100 5.89 -11.21 -0.16
CA VAL A 100 6.63 -9.96 -0.35
C VAL A 100 8.13 -10.28 -0.33
N TYR A 101 8.73 -10.34 -1.50
CA TYR A 101 10.15 -10.67 -1.66
C TYR A 101 10.97 -9.51 -2.25
N GLN A 102 10.31 -8.46 -2.66
CA GLN A 102 10.96 -7.25 -3.18
C GLN A 102 10.05 -6.05 -2.97
N THR A 103 10.58 -4.84 -3.13
CA THR A 103 9.82 -3.60 -2.99
C THR A 103 10.12 -2.65 -4.15
N PRO A 104 9.18 -1.80 -4.55
CA PRO A 104 7.80 -1.79 -4.07
C PRO A 104 7.02 -2.98 -4.64
N MET A 105 6.02 -3.43 -3.91
CA MET A 105 5.14 -4.51 -4.39
C MET A 105 3.69 -4.07 -4.19
N LEU A 106 2.90 -4.14 -5.26
CA LEU A 106 1.56 -3.60 -5.29
C LEU A 106 0.51 -4.68 -5.44
N TYR A 107 -0.53 -4.59 -4.62
CA TYR A 107 -1.72 -5.43 -4.70
C TYR A 107 -2.93 -4.53 -4.84
N LEU A 108 -3.94 -4.97 -5.59
CA LEU A 108 -5.20 -4.26 -5.68
C LEU A 108 -6.30 -5.12 -5.07
N LEU A 109 -7.05 -4.52 -4.13
CA LEU A 109 -8.16 -5.17 -3.45
C LEU A 109 -9.48 -4.50 -3.86
N ASP A 110 -10.54 -5.29 -3.91
CA ASP A 110 -11.88 -4.77 -4.16
C ASP A 110 -12.50 -4.23 -2.86
N LYS A 111 -13.78 -3.85 -2.94
CA LYS A 111 -14.52 -3.29 -1.81
C LYS A 111 -14.59 -4.27 -0.63
N GLU A 112 -14.65 -5.56 -0.90
CA GLU A 112 -14.71 -6.61 0.11
C GLU A 112 -13.32 -7.09 0.56
N LYS A 113 -12.25 -6.41 0.12
CA LYS A 113 -10.87 -6.72 0.44
C LYS A 113 -10.36 -8.03 -0.17
N ARG A 114 -11.00 -8.47 -1.25
CA ARG A 114 -10.48 -9.60 -2.05
C ARG A 114 -9.39 -9.09 -2.96
N ILE A 115 -8.33 -9.86 -3.11
CA ILE A 115 -7.23 -9.53 -4.01
C ILE A 115 -7.69 -9.78 -5.45
N ILE A 116 -7.80 -8.71 -6.24
CA ILE A 116 -8.20 -8.81 -7.65
C ILE A 116 -7.04 -8.66 -8.62
N ALA A 117 -5.89 -8.16 -8.13
CA ALA A 117 -4.66 -8.14 -8.90
C ALA A 117 -3.48 -8.09 -7.92
N LYS A 118 -2.40 -8.78 -8.25
CA LYS A 118 -1.26 -8.92 -7.35
C LYS A 118 0.06 -8.77 -8.08
N LYS A 119 1.07 -8.31 -7.32
CA LYS A 119 2.46 -8.19 -7.80
C LYS A 119 2.57 -7.31 -9.04
N LEU A 120 1.87 -6.19 -9.01
CA LEU A 120 1.86 -5.24 -10.13
C LEU A 120 2.98 -4.21 -9.97
N ASN A 121 3.50 -3.71 -11.10
CA ASN A 121 4.25 -2.46 -11.10
C ASN A 121 3.24 -1.29 -11.23
N PHE A 122 3.72 -0.04 -11.12
CA PHE A 122 2.81 1.11 -11.12
C PHE A 122 2.09 1.30 -12.47
N GLU A 123 2.72 0.94 -13.57
CA GLU A 123 2.11 1.04 -14.91
C GLU A 123 0.96 0.04 -15.06
N GLN A 124 1.20 -1.20 -14.66
CA GLN A 124 0.18 -2.25 -14.68
C GLN A 124 -1.00 -1.90 -13.77
N LEU A 125 -0.71 -1.37 -12.58
CA LEU A 125 -1.75 -0.95 -11.65
C LEU A 125 -2.58 0.18 -12.25
N ASN A 126 -1.93 1.16 -12.87
CA ASN A 126 -2.62 2.28 -13.50
C ASN A 126 -3.55 1.81 -14.61
N ASP A 127 -3.06 0.94 -15.49
CA ASP A 127 -3.86 0.39 -16.59
C ASP A 127 -5.05 -0.43 -16.06
N PHE A 128 -4.82 -1.23 -15.05
CA PHE A 128 -5.88 -2.07 -14.47
C PHE A 128 -6.94 -1.21 -13.79
N LEU A 129 -6.54 -0.19 -13.03
CA LEU A 129 -7.50 0.72 -12.38
C LEU A 129 -8.27 1.55 -13.40
N ASP A 130 -7.62 2.03 -14.46
CA ASP A 130 -8.31 2.73 -15.53
C ASP A 130 -9.41 1.86 -16.13
N TYR A 131 -9.12 0.59 -16.38
CA TYR A 131 -10.09 -0.36 -16.90
C TYR A 131 -11.26 -0.54 -15.92
N LYS A 132 -10.96 -0.78 -14.63
CA LYS A 132 -12.00 -1.01 -13.62
C LYS A 132 -12.86 0.22 -13.39
N LEU A 133 -12.28 1.39 -13.35
CA LEU A 133 -13.01 2.63 -13.11
C LEU A 133 -13.88 3.01 -14.32
N LYS A 134 -13.41 2.75 -15.53
CA LYS A 134 -14.22 2.93 -16.76
C LYS A 134 -15.40 1.98 -16.77
N SER A 135 -15.18 0.71 -16.46
CA SER A 135 -16.25 -0.29 -16.43
C SER A 135 -17.33 0.08 -15.42
N ALA A 136 -16.92 0.57 -14.24
CA ALA A 136 -17.86 1.00 -13.21
C ALA A 136 -18.67 2.23 -13.64
N SER A 137 -18.06 3.16 -14.38
CA SER A 137 -18.73 4.39 -14.80
C SER A 137 -19.70 4.20 -15.98
N THR A 138 -19.56 3.08 -16.71
CA THR A 138 -20.44 2.76 -17.85
C THR A 138 -21.64 1.90 -17.45
N ASN A 139 -21.63 1.44 -16.21
CA ASN A 139 -22.74 0.65 -15.66
C ASN A 139 -23.64 1.54 -14.81
#